data_a09c585b41ba543b3efef281e60c73e0
#
_entry.id   a09c585b41ba543b3efef281e60c73e0
#
_cell.length_a   1.000
_cell.length_b   1.000
_cell.length_c   1.000
_cell.angle_alpha   90.00
_cell.angle_beta   90.00
_cell.angle_gamma   90.00
#
_symmetry.space_group_name_H-M   'P 1'
#
loop_
_entity.id
_entity.type
_entity.pdbx_description
1 polymer ?
#
loop_
_entity_poly.entity_id
_entity_poly.type
_entity_poly.pdbx_seq_one_letter_code
_entity_poly.pdbx_strand_id
1 'polypeptide(L)'
;DGIFSILDIDTSVNIIKSWNWKFNKRFIPIVATAFGDLFLYCVANQYVYYFQPQYNTNDMITKNIDELFDEAFNHPSIKSGLLQEEKFKKITSLFGYLKYGEAFILKPWILLGGTDKPENYVIGNLSTYLDLVSQTLNK
;
A
#
# COMPACT_ATOMS: atom_id res chain seq x y z
N ASP A 1 0.74 -10.99 11.37
CA ASP A 1 0.93 -9.86 12.26
C ASP A 1 0.34 -8.53 11.72
N GLY A 2 -0.10 -8.50 10.46
CA GLY A 2 -0.81 -7.37 9.88
C GLY A 2 0.05 -6.26 9.30
N ILE A 3 1.37 -6.42 9.25
CA ILE A 3 2.24 -5.42 8.63
C ILE A 3 2.00 -5.33 7.11
N PHE A 4 1.57 -6.40 6.50
CA PHE A 4 1.03 -6.42 5.15
C PHE A 4 -0.06 -7.48 5.06
N SER A 5 -0.92 -7.40 4.03
CA SER A 5 -1.93 -8.41 3.75
C SER A 5 -1.88 -8.82 2.28
N ILE A 6 -2.03 -10.13 2.03
CA ILE A 6 -2.13 -10.67 0.68
C ILE A 6 -3.57 -10.47 0.23
N LEU A 7 -3.75 -9.86 -0.93
CA LEU A 7 -5.07 -9.54 -1.45
C LEU A 7 -5.66 -10.70 -2.23
N ASP A 8 -6.94 -10.98 -2.02
CA ASP A 8 -7.65 -11.94 -2.84
C ASP A 8 -8.04 -11.33 -4.20
N ILE A 9 -8.39 -12.19 -5.15
CA ILE A 9 -8.70 -11.75 -6.52
C ILE A 9 -9.90 -10.81 -6.55
N ASP A 10 -10.95 -11.10 -5.79
CA ASP A 10 -12.16 -10.28 -5.79
C ASP A 10 -11.89 -8.87 -5.28
N THR A 11 -11.12 -8.75 -4.19
CA THR A 11 -10.70 -7.47 -3.65
C THR A 11 -9.78 -6.74 -4.65
N SER A 12 -8.78 -7.44 -5.20
CA SER A 12 -7.76 -6.82 -6.04
C SER A 12 -8.30 -6.25 -7.35
N VAL A 13 -9.32 -6.88 -7.93
CA VAL A 13 -9.92 -6.42 -9.19
C VAL A 13 -10.51 -5.00 -9.05
N ASN A 14 -11.04 -4.67 -7.88
CA ASN A 14 -11.75 -3.41 -7.66
C ASN A 14 -10.92 -2.33 -6.97
N ILE A 15 -9.88 -2.71 -6.24
CA ILE A 15 -9.20 -1.81 -5.30
C ILE A 15 -8.48 -0.64 -5.98
N ILE A 16 -8.00 -0.81 -7.22
CA ILE A 16 -7.32 0.26 -7.98
C ILE A 16 -8.11 0.71 -9.21
N LYS A 17 -9.38 0.36 -9.29
CA LYS A 17 -10.21 0.71 -10.44
C LYS A 17 -10.26 2.22 -10.69
N SER A 18 -10.31 3.01 -9.65
CA SER A 18 -10.31 4.47 -9.72
C SER A 18 -8.98 5.06 -10.21
N TRP A 19 -7.93 4.24 -10.33
CA TRP A 19 -6.58 4.65 -10.79
C TRP A 19 -6.33 4.38 -12.27
N ASN A 20 -7.34 3.99 -13.03
CA ASN A 20 -7.19 3.70 -14.46
C ASN A 20 -6.64 4.89 -15.27
N TRP A 21 -6.88 6.11 -14.80
CA TRP A 21 -6.34 7.31 -15.44
C TRP A 21 -4.81 7.39 -15.39
N LYS A 22 -4.18 6.76 -14.37
CA LYS A 22 -2.73 6.78 -14.17
C LYS A 22 -2.02 5.65 -14.92
N PHE A 23 -2.59 4.46 -14.88
CA PHE A 23 -1.91 3.26 -15.36
C PHE A 23 -2.23 3.00 -16.83
N ASN A 24 -1.18 2.95 -17.68
CA ASN A 24 -1.28 2.61 -19.08
C ASN A 24 -1.07 1.12 -19.36
N LYS A 25 -0.84 0.34 -18.30
CA LYS A 25 -0.66 -1.12 -18.35
C LYS A 25 -1.60 -1.75 -17.32
N ARG A 26 -1.89 -3.04 -17.53
CA ARG A 26 -2.71 -3.77 -16.58
C ARG A 26 -1.87 -4.18 -15.37
N PHE A 27 -2.28 -3.70 -14.19
CA PHE A 27 -1.69 -4.06 -12.92
C PHE A 27 -2.71 -4.81 -12.06
N ILE A 28 -2.24 -5.82 -11.33
CA ILE A 28 -3.06 -6.56 -10.37
C ILE A 28 -2.46 -6.32 -8.98
N PRO A 29 -3.19 -5.68 -8.06
CA PRO A 29 -2.73 -5.55 -6.68
C PRO A 29 -2.65 -6.92 -6.02
N ILE A 30 -1.50 -7.25 -5.45
CA ILE A 30 -1.26 -8.55 -4.82
C ILE A 30 -1.06 -8.45 -3.32
N VAL A 31 -0.51 -7.34 -2.84
CA VAL A 31 -0.23 -7.10 -1.41
C VAL A 31 -0.54 -5.65 -1.08
N ALA A 32 -1.14 -5.43 0.10
CA ALA A 32 -1.31 -4.11 0.68
C ALA A 32 -0.48 -4.00 1.95
N THR A 33 0.25 -2.89 2.12
CA THR A 33 0.94 -2.61 3.38
C THR A 33 -0.05 -2.05 4.40
N ALA A 34 0.34 -2.03 5.66
CA ALA A 34 -0.47 -1.46 6.73
C ALA A 34 -0.76 0.04 6.52
N PHE A 35 0.00 0.73 5.69
CA PHE A 35 -0.12 2.18 5.45
C PHE A 35 -0.77 2.54 4.11
N GLY A 36 -1.40 1.57 3.46
CA GLY A 36 -2.16 1.82 2.23
C GLY A 36 -1.34 1.87 0.95
N ASP A 37 -0.08 1.47 1.00
CA ASP A 37 0.74 1.27 -0.20
C ASP A 37 0.49 -0.12 -0.76
N LEU A 38 0.69 -0.29 -2.05
CA LEU A 38 0.39 -1.55 -2.73
C LEU A 38 1.60 -2.10 -3.47
N PHE A 39 1.68 -3.43 -3.50
CA PHE A 39 2.55 -4.13 -4.44
C PHE A 39 1.68 -4.59 -5.60
N LEU A 40 2.06 -4.19 -6.81
CA LEU A 40 1.30 -4.43 -8.03
C LEU A 40 2.06 -5.37 -8.96
N TYR A 41 1.37 -6.40 -9.45
CA TYR A 41 1.90 -7.28 -10.48
C TYR A 41 1.52 -6.73 -11.86
N CYS A 42 2.52 -6.49 -12.70
CA CYS A 42 2.27 -6.03 -14.08
C CYS A 42 2.09 -7.25 -15.00
N VAL A 43 0.93 -7.35 -15.62
CA VAL A 43 0.61 -8.48 -16.51
C VAL A 43 1.50 -8.51 -17.75
N ALA A 44 1.86 -7.34 -18.29
CA ALA A 44 2.63 -7.25 -19.54
C ALA A 44 4.07 -7.76 -19.40
N ASN A 45 4.78 -7.37 -18.33
CA ASN A 45 6.20 -7.73 -18.16
C ASN A 45 6.46 -8.72 -17.03
N GLN A 46 5.43 -9.04 -16.23
CA GLN A 46 5.49 -9.95 -15.09
C GLN A 46 6.36 -9.45 -13.93
N TYR A 47 6.68 -8.16 -13.90
CA TYR A 47 7.44 -7.54 -12.82
C TYR A 47 6.51 -7.08 -11.70
N VAL A 48 7.07 -6.87 -10.51
CA VAL A 48 6.35 -6.36 -9.35
C VAL A 48 6.77 -4.91 -9.10
N TYR A 49 5.77 -4.07 -8.88
CA TYR A 49 5.93 -2.64 -8.64
C TYR A 49 5.45 -2.27 -7.24
N TYR A 50 6.08 -1.26 -6.65
CA TYR A 50 5.66 -0.68 -5.39
C TYR A 50 4.95 0.65 -5.68
N PHE A 51 3.67 0.71 -5.34
CA PHE A 51 2.81 1.85 -5.60
C PHE A 51 2.52 2.60 -4.30
N GLN A 52 2.87 3.88 -4.27
CA GLN A 52 2.60 4.78 -3.16
C GLN A 52 1.56 5.83 -3.61
N PRO A 53 0.28 5.66 -3.25
CA PRO A 53 -0.79 6.52 -3.75
C PRO A 53 -0.57 8.01 -3.48
N GLN A 54 -0.24 8.38 -2.25
CA GLN A 54 -0.10 9.80 -1.91
C GLN A 54 1.08 10.49 -2.60
N TYR A 55 2.11 9.74 -2.97
CA TYR A 55 3.25 10.27 -3.72
C TYR A 55 3.07 10.13 -5.22
N ASN A 56 2.01 9.45 -5.67
CA ASN A 56 1.73 9.20 -7.09
C ASN A 56 2.90 8.52 -7.80
N THR A 57 3.58 7.60 -7.11
CA THR A 57 4.75 6.87 -7.63
C THR A 57 4.47 5.38 -7.73
N ASN A 58 5.00 4.77 -8.79
CA ASN A 58 4.87 3.34 -9.04
C ASN A 58 6.18 2.81 -9.62
N ASP A 59 7.03 2.25 -8.76
CA ASP A 59 8.39 1.88 -9.09
C ASP A 59 8.59 0.36 -9.12
N MET A 60 9.27 -0.13 -10.15
CA MET A 60 9.62 -1.56 -10.24
C MET A 60 10.60 -1.94 -9.13
N ILE A 61 10.29 -3.00 -8.37
CA ILE A 61 11.13 -3.46 -7.26
C ILE A 61 11.71 -4.85 -7.48
N THR A 62 11.03 -5.72 -8.20
CA THR A 62 11.58 -7.03 -8.53
C THR A 62 11.00 -7.53 -9.85
N LYS A 63 11.77 -8.36 -10.54
CA LYS A 63 11.38 -8.97 -11.82
C LYS A 63 10.69 -10.32 -11.65
N ASN A 64 10.46 -10.75 -10.40
CA ASN A 64 9.92 -12.07 -10.11
C ASN A 64 9.04 -12.02 -8.86
N ILE A 65 7.78 -12.41 -8.99
CA ILE A 65 6.84 -12.41 -7.88
C ILE A 65 7.25 -13.37 -6.75
N ASP A 66 7.85 -14.51 -7.09
CA ASP A 66 8.31 -15.47 -6.07
C ASP A 66 9.41 -14.86 -5.21
N GLU A 67 10.31 -14.09 -5.82
CA GLU A 67 11.37 -13.37 -5.11
C GLU A 67 10.81 -12.38 -4.09
N LEU A 68 9.68 -11.74 -4.39
CA LEU A 68 9.01 -10.85 -3.45
C LEU A 68 8.62 -11.59 -2.17
N PHE A 69 7.99 -12.76 -2.29
CA PHE A 69 7.50 -13.52 -1.15
C PHE A 69 8.61 -14.32 -0.45
N ASP A 70 9.55 -14.87 -1.20
CA ASP A 70 10.59 -15.75 -0.64
C ASP A 70 11.74 -14.99 0.00
N GLU A 71 12.09 -13.82 -0.53
CA GLU A 71 13.29 -13.09 -0.13
C GLU A 71 13.01 -11.66 0.33
N ALA A 72 12.31 -10.85 -0.49
CA ALA A 72 12.21 -9.42 -0.27
C ALA A 72 11.51 -9.07 1.04
N PHE A 73 10.40 -9.72 1.38
CA PHE A 73 9.65 -9.42 2.60
C PHE A 73 10.41 -9.83 3.88
N ASN A 74 11.39 -10.68 3.78
CA ASN A 74 12.25 -11.05 4.91
C ASN A 74 13.53 -10.21 4.98
N HIS A 75 13.80 -9.40 3.97
CA HIS A 75 14.98 -8.56 3.94
C HIS A 75 14.82 -7.37 4.86
N PRO A 76 15.83 -7.07 5.74
CA PRO A 76 15.71 -5.96 6.70
C PRO A 76 15.40 -4.60 6.06
N SER A 77 15.96 -4.29 4.89
CA SER A 77 15.72 -3.01 4.23
C SER A 77 14.27 -2.88 3.71
N ILE A 78 13.65 -3.98 3.31
CA ILE A 78 12.24 -3.98 2.90
C ILE A 78 11.34 -3.78 4.12
N LYS A 79 11.61 -4.51 5.22
CA LYS A 79 10.84 -4.38 6.45
C LYS A 79 10.93 -2.97 7.05
N SER A 80 12.13 -2.40 7.13
CA SER A 80 12.31 -1.07 7.71
C SER A 80 11.89 0.05 6.74
N GLY A 81 12.11 -0.12 5.45
CA GLY A 81 11.81 0.87 4.42
C GLY A 81 10.36 0.80 3.93
N LEU A 82 10.06 -0.15 3.07
CA LEU A 82 8.74 -0.22 2.40
C LEU A 82 7.60 -0.62 3.35
N LEU A 83 7.85 -1.54 4.28
CA LEU A 83 6.83 -1.99 5.24
C LEU A 83 6.79 -1.13 6.50
N GLN A 84 7.81 -0.33 6.77
CA GLN A 84 7.88 0.61 7.89
C GLN A 84 7.61 -0.07 9.24
N GLU A 85 8.34 -1.13 9.53
CA GLU A 85 8.11 -2.02 10.68
C GLU A 85 8.08 -1.28 12.02
N GLU A 86 8.99 -0.36 12.27
CA GLU A 86 9.05 0.38 13.54
C GLU A 86 7.83 1.27 13.74
N LYS A 87 7.41 1.98 12.68
CA LYS A 87 6.20 2.80 12.73
C LYS A 87 4.95 1.93 12.92
N PHE A 88 4.90 0.79 12.25
CA PHE A 88 3.81 -0.18 12.41
C PHE A 88 3.67 -0.64 13.87
N LYS A 89 4.79 -1.00 14.51
CA LYS A 89 4.78 -1.43 15.92
C LYS A 89 4.26 -0.34 16.84
N LYS A 90 4.70 0.90 16.66
CA LYS A 90 4.27 2.04 17.48
C LYS A 90 2.77 2.30 17.32
N ILE A 91 2.27 2.33 16.10
CA ILE A 91 0.87 2.63 15.83
C ILE A 91 -0.03 1.49 16.29
N THR A 92 0.38 0.24 16.09
CA THR A 92 -0.35 -0.93 16.56
C THR A 92 -0.52 -0.92 18.06
N SER A 93 0.52 -0.51 18.82
CA SER A 93 0.44 -0.42 20.26
C SER A 93 -0.51 0.69 20.74
N LEU A 94 -0.73 1.73 19.92
CA LEU A 94 -1.68 2.81 20.25
C LEU A 94 -3.13 2.49 19.85
N PHE A 95 -3.34 1.87 18.70
CA PHE A 95 -4.67 1.74 18.12
C PHE A 95 -5.15 0.31 17.90
N GLY A 96 -4.29 -0.69 18.15
CA GLY A 96 -4.62 -2.09 17.92
C GLY A 96 -4.29 -2.55 16.50
N TYR A 97 -4.74 -3.76 16.18
CA TYR A 97 -4.43 -4.42 14.92
C TYR A 97 -5.45 -4.10 13.85
N LEU A 98 -4.99 -4.11 12.60
CA LEU A 98 -5.84 -3.95 11.41
C LEU A 98 -6.61 -5.24 11.11
N LYS A 99 -7.83 -5.09 10.63
CA LYS A 99 -8.59 -6.15 9.99
C LYS A 99 -8.29 -6.15 8.49
N TYR A 100 -8.62 -7.26 7.81
CA TYR A 100 -8.47 -7.33 6.37
C TYR A 100 -9.27 -6.20 5.70
N GLY A 101 -8.64 -5.51 4.75
CA GLY A 101 -9.25 -4.35 4.07
C GLY A 101 -9.13 -3.03 4.80
N GLU A 102 -8.42 -3.01 5.94
CA GLU A 102 -8.15 -1.77 6.69
C GLU A 102 -6.69 -1.34 6.51
N ALA A 103 -6.44 -0.05 6.75
CA ALA A 103 -5.09 0.52 6.76
C ALA A 103 -4.98 1.60 7.83
N PHE A 104 -3.76 1.87 8.28
CA PHE A 104 -3.46 3.05 9.10
C PHE A 104 -3.28 4.24 8.16
N ILE A 105 -4.09 5.26 8.35
CA ILE A 105 -4.14 6.43 7.48
C ILE A 105 -3.79 7.67 8.28
N LEU A 106 -2.80 8.41 7.80
CA LEU A 106 -2.39 9.68 8.42
C LEU A 106 -3.51 10.72 8.25
N LYS A 107 -3.83 11.42 9.31
CA LYS A 107 -4.91 12.43 9.28
C LYS A 107 -4.40 13.77 9.80
N PRO A 108 -4.37 14.83 8.96
CA PRO A 108 -4.64 14.80 7.51
C PRO A 108 -3.53 14.05 6.75
N TRP A 109 -3.79 13.69 5.50
CA TRP A 109 -2.82 13.00 4.65
C TRP A 109 -1.54 13.82 4.50
N ILE A 110 -0.41 13.13 4.26
CA ILE A 110 0.86 13.81 3.94
C ILE A 110 0.69 14.73 2.72
N LEU A 111 -0.08 14.29 1.73
CA LEU A 111 -0.43 15.05 0.52
C LEU A 111 -1.16 16.36 0.87
N LEU A 112 -1.88 16.40 1.97
CA LEU A 112 -2.62 17.57 2.44
C LEU A 112 -1.91 18.32 3.58
N GLY A 113 -0.61 18.06 3.76
CA GLY A 113 0.21 18.76 4.76
C GLY A 113 0.23 18.13 6.14
N GLY A 114 -0.18 16.87 6.26
CA GLY A 114 -0.14 16.15 7.53
C GLY A 114 1.26 15.93 8.06
N THR A 115 1.38 15.84 9.38
CA THR A 115 2.64 15.54 10.06
C THR A 115 2.67 14.05 10.40
N ASP A 116 3.70 13.35 9.93
CA ASP A 116 3.84 11.91 10.12
C ASP A 116 4.30 11.58 11.53
N LYS A 117 3.32 11.52 12.44
CA LYS A 117 3.52 11.09 13.84
C LYS A 117 2.55 9.96 14.15
N PRO A 118 2.94 8.96 14.96
CA PRO A 118 2.09 7.81 15.28
C PRO A 118 0.69 8.20 15.76
N GLU A 119 0.57 9.21 16.62
CA GLU A 119 -0.70 9.67 17.17
C GLU A 119 -1.64 10.31 16.13
N ASN A 120 -1.13 10.65 14.95
CA ASN A 120 -1.93 11.27 13.89
C ASN A 120 -2.55 10.25 12.92
N TYR A 121 -2.38 8.96 13.17
CA TYR A 121 -2.97 7.92 12.35
C TYR A 121 -4.35 7.49 12.86
N VAL A 122 -5.19 7.06 11.94
CA VAL A 122 -6.49 6.45 12.21
C VAL A 122 -6.61 5.16 11.41
N ILE A 123 -7.46 4.25 11.85
CA ILE A 123 -7.79 3.05 11.08
C ILE A 123 -8.90 3.43 10.11
N GLY A 124 -8.69 3.15 8.82
CA GLY A 124 -9.66 3.42 7.79
C GLY A 124 -9.77 2.28 6.78
N ASN A 125 -10.78 2.38 5.91
CA ASN A 125 -11.00 1.42 4.84
C ASN A 125 -10.03 1.67 3.69
N LEU A 126 -9.28 0.64 3.30
CA LEU A 126 -8.26 0.74 2.26
C LEU A 126 -8.85 1.16 0.90
N SER A 127 -9.93 0.53 0.48
CA SER A 127 -10.55 0.82 -0.82
C SER A 127 -11.05 2.27 -0.88
N THR A 128 -11.71 2.74 0.17
CA THR A 128 -12.17 4.12 0.27
C THR A 128 -11.00 5.10 0.22
N TYR A 129 -9.94 4.82 0.97
CA TYR A 129 -8.73 5.63 0.97
C TYR A 129 -8.12 5.75 -0.43
N LEU A 130 -7.97 4.64 -1.13
CA LEU A 130 -7.41 4.63 -2.49
C LEU A 130 -8.26 5.44 -3.47
N ASP A 131 -9.58 5.32 -3.39
CA ASP A 131 -10.49 6.08 -4.24
C ASP A 131 -10.41 7.59 -3.96
N LEU A 132 -10.35 7.98 -2.70
CA LEU A 132 -10.27 9.39 -2.33
C LEU A 132 -8.94 10.02 -2.75
N VAL A 133 -7.84 9.32 -2.60
CA VAL A 133 -6.53 9.81 -3.07
C VAL A 133 -6.53 9.96 -4.58
N SER A 134 -7.08 8.98 -5.30
CA SER A 134 -7.21 9.05 -6.76
C SER A 134 -8.00 10.29 -7.19
N GLN A 135 -9.15 10.52 -6.58
CA GLN A 135 -9.98 11.70 -6.89
C GLN A 135 -9.25 13.01 -6.62
N THR A 136 -8.45 13.05 -5.57
CA THR A 136 -7.67 14.23 -5.21
C THR A 136 -6.59 14.53 -6.24
N LEU A 137 -5.92 13.52 -6.76
CA LEU A 137 -4.82 13.66 -7.72
C LEU A 137 -5.30 13.80 -9.17
N ASN A 138 -6.43 13.22 -9.53
CA ASN A 138 -6.98 13.23 -10.88
C ASN A 138 -7.91 14.43 -11.07
N LYS A 139 -7.34 15.60 -11.12
CA LYS A 139 -8.11 16.85 -11.33
C LYS A 139 -7.74 17.53 -12.63
#